data_58d5871dc3982b7af3f47446d7c4c6c6
#
_entry.id   58d5871dc3982b7af3f47446d7c4c6c6
#
_cell.length_a   1.000
_cell.length_b   1.000
_cell.length_c   1.000
_cell.angle_alpha   90.00
_cell.angle_beta   90.00
_cell.angle_gamma   90.00
#
_symmetry.space_group_name_H-M   'P 1'
#
loop_
_entity.id
_entity.type
_entity.pdbx_description
1 polymer ?
#
loop_
_entity_poly.entity_id
_entity_poly.type
_entity_poly.pdbx_seq_one_letter_code
_entity_poly.pdbx_strand_id
1 'polypeptide(L)'
;MSDVITLSNVSITHPGASTPTLRNINLTVAEGDLTLVVGRTGTGKSTLLGTLNGIVPHFSGGRLDGTVTVAGRDTRTHRPRELADVVGVVGQNPVAGFVTDTVEDEIAYGMEQLGISPSVMRKRVEEILDLMGIADLRRRALLSLSGGQQQRVAIAAVLAAQPRILVLDEPTSALDPTAAQDLSLIHI
;
A
#
# COMPACT_ATOMS: atom_id res chain seq x y z
N MET A 1 15.75 -16.40 -7.62
CA MET A 1 14.89 -15.27 -7.19
C MET A 1 14.56 -15.55 -5.74
N SER A 2 14.65 -14.57 -4.86
CA SER A 2 14.33 -14.75 -3.44
C SER A 2 12.86 -14.42 -3.21
N ASP A 3 12.21 -15.24 -2.37
CA ASP A 3 10.83 -14.99 -1.96
C ASP A 3 10.78 -13.74 -1.10
N VAL A 4 9.94 -12.75 -1.49
CA VAL A 4 9.79 -11.49 -0.77
C VAL A 4 8.57 -11.51 0.15
N ILE A 5 7.56 -12.32 -0.17
CA ILE A 5 6.39 -12.58 0.67
C ILE A 5 6.19 -14.08 0.79
N THR A 6 5.96 -14.57 2.01
CA THR A 6 5.60 -15.96 2.27
C THR A 6 4.47 -16.02 3.31
N LEU A 7 3.38 -16.64 2.96
CA LEU A 7 2.28 -17.00 3.85
C LEU A 7 2.28 -18.53 4.02
N SER A 8 2.30 -19.01 5.26
CA SER A 8 2.27 -20.43 5.56
C SER A 8 1.13 -20.74 6.55
N ASN A 9 0.13 -21.50 6.07
CA ASN A 9 -1.05 -21.93 6.82
C ASN A 9 -1.80 -20.77 7.50
N VAL A 10 -1.88 -19.62 6.83
CA VAL A 10 -2.45 -18.40 7.40
C VAL A 10 -3.96 -18.48 7.50
N SER A 11 -4.48 -18.31 8.71
CA SER A 11 -5.90 -18.15 8.98
C SER A 11 -6.14 -16.89 9.82
N ILE A 12 -7.15 -16.11 9.47
CA ILE A 12 -7.50 -14.85 10.16
C ILE A 12 -8.93 -14.92 10.67
N THR A 13 -9.09 -14.68 11.97
CA THR A 13 -10.40 -14.54 12.61
C THR A 13 -10.50 -13.13 13.19
N HIS A 14 -11.46 -12.33 12.70
CA HIS A 14 -11.70 -10.98 13.24
C HIS A 14 -12.36 -11.02 14.63
N PRO A 15 -12.23 -9.95 15.44
CA PRO A 15 -12.86 -9.90 16.76
C PRO A 15 -14.37 -10.15 16.67
N GLY A 16 -14.88 -11.01 17.54
CA GLY A 16 -16.32 -11.38 17.59
C GLY A 16 -16.79 -12.33 16.49
N ALA A 17 -15.95 -12.68 15.52
CA ALA A 17 -16.30 -13.66 14.50
C ALA A 17 -16.14 -15.09 15.05
N SER A 18 -17.11 -15.95 14.75
CA SER A 18 -17.08 -17.39 15.10
C SER A 18 -16.32 -18.25 14.08
N THR A 19 -16.08 -17.70 12.89
CA THR A 19 -15.39 -18.40 11.81
C THR A 19 -14.30 -17.54 11.20
N PRO A 20 -13.18 -18.12 10.76
CA PRO A 20 -12.14 -17.40 10.08
C PRO A 20 -12.60 -16.78 8.76
N THR A 21 -12.21 -15.53 8.50
CA THR A 21 -12.36 -14.83 7.21
C THR A 21 -11.42 -15.40 6.16
N LEU A 22 -10.19 -15.70 6.56
CA LEU A 22 -9.20 -16.42 5.73
C LEU A 22 -8.89 -17.75 6.39
N ARG A 23 -8.74 -18.80 5.59
CA ARG A 23 -8.48 -20.17 6.08
C ARG A 23 -7.35 -20.82 5.32
N ASN A 24 -6.31 -21.21 6.05
CA ASN A 24 -5.21 -22.03 5.56
C ASN A 24 -4.60 -21.49 4.24
N ILE A 25 -4.36 -20.18 4.17
CA ILE A 25 -3.76 -19.56 3.00
C ILE A 25 -2.27 -19.89 2.97
N ASN A 26 -1.84 -20.41 1.82
CA ASN A 26 -0.44 -20.62 1.49
C ASN A 26 -0.15 -19.86 0.20
N LEU A 27 0.81 -18.95 0.24
CA LEU A 27 1.17 -18.09 -0.88
C LEU A 27 2.65 -17.72 -0.78
N THR A 28 3.32 -17.75 -1.91
CA THR A 28 4.69 -17.24 -2.04
C THR A 28 4.74 -16.29 -3.22
N VAL A 29 5.39 -15.12 -3.02
CA VAL A 29 5.62 -14.12 -4.06
C VAL A 29 7.10 -13.85 -4.13
N ALA A 30 7.68 -13.99 -5.31
CA ALA A 30 9.09 -13.70 -5.56
C ALA A 30 9.31 -12.18 -5.79
N GLU A 31 10.54 -11.74 -5.61
CA GLU A 31 10.93 -10.36 -5.90
C GLU A 31 10.79 -10.08 -7.41
N GLY A 32 10.09 -8.99 -7.74
CA GLY A 32 9.77 -8.60 -9.11
C GLY A 32 8.47 -9.20 -9.68
N ASP A 33 7.77 -10.05 -8.91
CA ASP A 33 6.48 -10.58 -9.35
C ASP A 33 5.36 -9.55 -9.23
N LEU A 34 4.45 -9.56 -10.20
CA LEU A 34 3.14 -8.90 -10.12
C LEU A 34 2.08 -9.95 -9.76
N THR A 35 1.49 -9.82 -8.58
CA THR A 35 0.46 -10.75 -8.10
C THR A 35 -0.90 -10.06 -8.04
N LEU A 36 -1.89 -10.60 -8.76
CA LEU A 36 -3.27 -10.10 -8.75
C LEU A 36 -4.14 -10.98 -7.86
N VAL A 37 -4.74 -10.37 -6.82
CA VAL A 37 -5.69 -11.03 -5.92
C VAL A 37 -7.12 -10.70 -6.36
N VAL A 38 -7.86 -11.68 -6.85
CA VAL A 38 -9.23 -11.54 -7.33
C VAL A 38 -10.23 -12.28 -6.45
N GLY A 39 -11.43 -11.76 -6.35
CA GLY A 39 -12.53 -12.37 -5.58
C GLY A 39 -13.68 -11.40 -5.35
N ARG A 40 -14.84 -11.92 -4.94
CA ARG A 40 -16.03 -11.11 -4.63
C ARG A 40 -15.75 -10.17 -3.46
N THR A 41 -16.52 -9.08 -3.36
CA THR A 41 -16.50 -8.21 -2.19
C THR A 41 -16.82 -9.02 -0.92
N GLY A 42 -16.09 -8.75 0.16
CA GLY A 42 -16.28 -9.47 1.43
C GLY A 42 -15.57 -10.82 1.56
N THR A 43 -14.81 -11.28 0.54
CA THR A 43 -14.06 -12.55 0.61
C THR A 43 -12.77 -12.48 1.42
N GLY A 44 -12.39 -11.31 1.93
CA GLY A 44 -11.19 -11.14 2.76
C GLY A 44 -9.96 -10.64 1.99
N LYS A 45 -10.09 -10.11 0.77
CA LYS A 45 -8.95 -9.55 0.01
C LYS A 45 -8.18 -8.50 0.82
N SER A 46 -8.88 -7.45 1.29
CA SER A 46 -8.26 -6.40 2.11
C SER A 46 -7.71 -6.93 3.43
N THR A 47 -8.32 -7.98 4.02
CA THR A 47 -7.78 -8.68 5.18
C THR A 47 -6.45 -9.35 4.85
N LEU A 48 -6.36 -10.03 3.70
CA LEU A 48 -5.13 -10.65 3.22
C LEU A 48 -4.04 -9.58 3.01
N LEU A 49 -4.35 -8.52 2.27
CA LEU A 49 -3.42 -7.41 2.04
C LEU A 49 -2.97 -6.74 3.34
N GLY A 50 -3.89 -6.58 4.30
CA GLY A 50 -3.60 -6.03 5.64
C GLY A 50 -2.67 -6.91 6.50
N THR A 51 -2.50 -8.21 6.17
CA THR A 51 -1.50 -9.05 6.85
C THR A 51 -0.07 -8.71 6.41
N LEU A 52 0.10 -8.21 5.18
CA LEU A 52 1.42 -7.94 4.60
C LEU A 52 2.11 -6.73 5.23
N ASN A 53 1.33 -5.74 5.68
CA ASN A 53 1.86 -4.55 6.36
C ASN A 53 1.66 -4.58 7.89
N GLY A 54 1.17 -5.71 8.43
CA GLY A 54 0.97 -5.88 9.85
C GLY A 54 -0.24 -5.15 10.46
N ILE A 55 -1.06 -4.44 9.67
CA ILE A 55 -2.32 -3.86 10.19
C ILE A 55 -3.23 -4.95 10.75
N VAL A 56 -3.25 -6.12 10.11
CA VAL A 56 -3.89 -7.32 10.62
C VAL A 56 -2.79 -8.24 11.19
N PRO A 57 -2.83 -8.60 12.49
CA PRO A 57 -3.86 -8.33 13.49
C PRO A 57 -3.62 -7.09 14.36
N HIS A 58 -2.50 -6.36 14.25
CA HIS A 58 -2.07 -5.37 15.24
C HIS A 58 -3.08 -4.24 15.50
N PHE A 59 -3.76 -3.77 14.45
CA PHE A 59 -4.76 -2.69 14.56
C PHE A 59 -6.19 -3.18 14.37
N SER A 60 -6.41 -4.19 13.52
CA SER A 60 -7.75 -4.75 13.32
C SER A 60 -8.22 -5.61 14.50
N GLY A 61 -7.29 -6.01 15.37
CA GLY A 61 -7.53 -7.03 16.37
C GLY A 61 -7.78 -8.41 15.74
N GLY A 62 -8.25 -9.36 16.58
CA GLY A 62 -8.50 -10.73 16.16
C GLY A 62 -7.27 -11.63 16.30
N ARG A 63 -7.31 -12.77 15.61
CA ARG A 63 -6.28 -13.79 15.70
C ARG A 63 -5.73 -14.13 14.31
N LEU A 64 -4.40 -14.15 14.21
CA LEU A 64 -3.66 -14.66 13.07
C LEU A 64 -3.00 -15.98 13.48
N ASP A 65 -3.41 -17.08 12.86
CA ASP A 65 -2.75 -18.37 12.93
C ASP A 65 -1.87 -18.57 11.69
N GLY A 66 -0.80 -19.34 11.81
CA GLY A 66 0.19 -19.50 10.76
C GLY A 66 1.26 -18.41 10.80
N THR A 67 2.01 -18.23 9.71
CA THR A 67 3.08 -17.22 9.61
C THR A 67 2.95 -16.40 8.34
N VAL A 68 3.19 -15.09 8.47
CA VAL A 68 3.30 -14.16 7.37
C VAL A 68 4.67 -13.50 7.45
N THR A 69 5.52 -13.78 6.47
CA THR A 69 6.87 -13.21 6.37
C THR A 69 6.95 -12.27 5.18
N VAL A 70 7.42 -11.06 5.39
CA VAL A 70 7.54 -10.00 4.39
C VAL A 70 8.96 -9.44 4.45
N ALA A 71 9.71 -9.55 3.37
CA ALA A 71 11.12 -9.18 3.30
C ALA A 71 11.96 -9.75 4.47
N GLY A 72 11.67 -11.00 4.87
CA GLY A 72 12.32 -11.69 5.98
C GLY A 72 11.81 -11.34 7.38
N ARG A 73 10.82 -10.45 7.52
CA ARG A 73 10.23 -10.03 8.80
C ARG A 73 8.88 -10.72 9.03
N ASP A 74 8.67 -11.37 10.17
CA ASP A 74 7.35 -11.91 10.58
C ASP A 74 6.44 -10.76 11.01
N THR A 75 5.30 -10.58 10.33
CA THR A 75 4.38 -9.46 10.57
C THR A 75 3.64 -9.55 11.91
N ARG A 76 3.67 -10.69 12.60
CA ARG A 76 3.12 -10.82 13.96
C ARG A 76 4.03 -10.18 15.02
N THR A 77 5.35 -10.15 14.75
CA THR A 77 6.35 -9.62 15.68
C THR A 77 6.83 -8.22 15.31
N HIS A 78 6.66 -7.83 14.04
CA HIS A 78 7.00 -6.50 13.55
C HIS A 78 5.71 -5.67 13.37
N ARG A 79 5.68 -4.53 14.04
CA ARG A 79 4.55 -3.58 13.92
C ARG A 79 4.58 -2.90 12.55
N PRO A 80 3.45 -2.33 12.06
CA PRO A 80 3.39 -1.65 10.77
C PRO A 80 4.49 -0.61 10.54
N ARG A 81 4.86 0.17 11.56
CA ARG A 81 5.96 1.14 11.48
C ARG A 81 7.32 0.51 11.20
N GLU A 82 7.51 -0.74 11.61
CA GLU A 82 8.74 -1.51 11.42
C GLU A 82 8.78 -2.24 10.07
N LEU A 83 7.70 -2.15 9.31
CA LEU A 83 7.54 -2.68 7.95
C LEU A 83 7.45 -1.56 6.91
N ALA A 84 7.27 -0.30 7.34
CA ALA A 84 7.01 0.84 6.45
C ALA A 84 8.18 1.17 5.50
N ASP A 85 9.39 0.74 5.82
CA ASP A 85 10.57 0.86 4.95
C ASP A 85 10.59 -0.17 3.80
N VAL A 86 9.80 -1.23 3.92
CA VAL A 86 9.77 -2.32 2.91
C VAL A 86 8.42 -2.50 2.25
N VAL A 87 7.31 -2.12 2.90
CA VAL A 87 5.95 -2.28 2.37
C VAL A 87 5.26 -0.94 2.24
N GLY A 88 4.99 -0.53 1.02
CA GLY A 88 4.12 0.60 0.71
C GLY A 88 2.69 0.12 0.46
N VAL A 89 1.70 0.82 1.00
CA VAL A 89 0.29 0.44 0.89
C VAL A 89 -0.55 1.60 0.40
N VAL A 90 -1.32 1.37 -0.65
CA VAL A 90 -2.36 2.29 -1.11
C VAL A 90 -3.71 1.63 -0.87
N GLY A 91 -4.52 2.23 0.00
CA GLY A 91 -5.85 1.73 0.33
C GLY A 91 -6.92 2.14 -0.68
N GLN A 92 -8.10 1.56 -0.53
CA GLN A 92 -9.26 1.83 -1.38
C GLN A 92 -9.73 3.30 -1.33
N ASN A 93 -9.62 3.96 -0.18
CA ASN A 93 -9.96 5.37 -0.02
C ASN A 93 -8.70 6.20 0.16
N PRO A 94 -8.23 6.93 -0.87
CA PRO A 94 -7.00 7.71 -0.78
C PRO A 94 -7.05 8.80 0.30
N VAL A 95 -8.20 9.45 0.47
CA VAL A 95 -8.35 10.56 1.44
C VAL A 95 -8.14 10.09 2.87
N ALA A 96 -8.51 8.86 3.19
CA ALA A 96 -8.33 8.31 4.54
C ALA A 96 -6.85 8.10 4.91
N GLY A 97 -5.96 8.08 3.92
CA GLY A 97 -4.52 7.93 4.12
C GLY A 97 -3.75 9.26 4.18
N PHE A 98 -4.36 10.37 3.76
CA PHE A 98 -3.68 11.66 3.72
C PHE A 98 -3.43 12.22 5.13
N VAL A 99 -2.22 12.71 5.34
CA VAL A 99 -1.73 13.25 6.61
C VAL A 99 -1.47 14.74 6.51
N THR A 100 -1.18 15.25 5.31
CA THR A 100 -0.82 16.65 5.05
C THR A 100 -1.93 17.38 4.28
N ASP A 101 -1.70 18.66 3.98
CA ASP A 101 -2.69 19.50 3.31
C ASP A 101 -2.44 19.64 1.80
N THR A 102 -1.20 19.52 1.34
CA THR A 102 -0.83 19.75 -0.07
C THR A 102 -0.23 18.51 -0.73
N VAL A 103 -0.28 18.47 -2.06
CA VAL A 103 0.28 17.36 -2.85
C VAL A 103 1.76 17.16 -2.59
N GLU A 104 2.55 18.23 -2.59
CA GLU A 104 4.01 18.17 -2.39
C GLU A 104 4.34 17.62 -1.01
N ASP A 105 3.67 18.13 0.03
CA ASP A 105 3.91 17.72 1.41
C ASP A 105 3.52 16.24 1.61
N GLU A 106 2.42 15.80 1.00
CA GLU A 106 1.98 14.40 1.10
C GLU A 106 2.97 13.45 0.45
N ILE A 107 3.50 13.81 -0.73
CA ILE A 107 4.53 12.99 -1.40
C ILE A 107 5.83 12.95 -0.58
N ALA A 108 6.19 14.04 0.09
CA ALA A 108 7.39 14.10 0.91
C ALA A 108 7.25 13.38 2.25
N TYR A 109 6.04 13.35 2.83
CA TYR A 109 5.79 12.90 4.19
C TYR A 109 6.36 11.51 4.51
N GLY A 110 6.10 10.51 3.68
CA GLY A 110 6.61 9.16 3.88
C GLY A 110 8.13 9.09 3.93
N MET A 111 8.79 9.86 3.07
CA MET A 111 10.25 9.96 3.02
C MET A 111 10.82 10.66 4.27
N GLU A 112 10.12 11.66 4.80
CA GLU A 112 10.51 12.33 6.05
C GLU A 112 10.46 11.36 7.23
N GLN A 113 9.40 10.56 7.32
CA GLN A 113 9.26 9.54 8.38
C GLN A 113 10.36 8.48 8.30
N LEU A 114 10.88 8.20 7.11
CA LEU A 114 12.01 7.28 6.89
C LEU A 114 13.38 7.95 7.07
N GLY A 115 13.44 9.25 7.38
CA GLY A 115 14.68 9.98 7.59
C GLY A 115 15.51 10.21 6.32
N ILE A 116 14.86 10.25 5.15
CA ILE A 116 15.54 10.51 3.87
C ILE A 116 16.01 11.95 3.82
N SER A 117 17.21 12.19 3.29
CA SER A 117 17.79 13.52 3.26
C SER A 117 16.98 14.50 2.37
N PRO A 118 16.90 15.80 2.73
CA PRO A 118 16.12 16.79 1.98
C PRO A 118 16.53 16.94 0.51
N SER A 119 17.79 16.70 0.17
CA SER A 119 18.28 16.76 -1.21
C SER A 119 17.72 15.60 -2.05
N VAL A 120 17.66 14.39 -1.48
CA VAL A 120 17.10 13.21 -2.13
C VAL A 120 15.59 13.35 -2.25
N MET A 121 14.92 13.82 -1.18
CA MET A 121 13.47 14.04 -1.19
C MET A 121 13.05 14.98 -2.32
N ARG A 122 13.69 16.14 -2.44
CA ARG A 122 13.38 17.10 -3.51
C ARG A 122 13.45 16.46 -4.89
N LYS A 123 14.51 15.70 -5.16
CA LYS A 123 14.69 15.02 -6.43
C LYS A 123 13.57 14.00 -6.68
N ARG A 124 13.26 13.16 -5.69
CA ARG A 124 12.22 12.14 -5.82
C ARG A 124 10.82 12.74 -5.97
N VAL A 125 10.52 13.85 -5.29
CA VAL A 125 9.25 14.56 -5.47
C VAL A 125 9.09 15.05 -6.91
N GLU A 126 10.11 15.68 -7.51
CA GLU A 126 10.06 16.07 -8.92
C GLU A 126 9.84 14.87 -9.83
N GLU A 127 10.66 13.84 -9.69
CA GLU A 127 10.57 12.63 -10.52
C GLU A 127 9.20 11.96 -10.45
N ILE A 128 8.61 11.87 -9.26
CA ILE A 128 7.31 11.20 -9.08
C ILE A 128 6.15 12.07 -9.55
N LEU A 129 6.21 13.39 -9.39
CA LEU A 129 5.21 14.31 -9.93
C LEU A 129 5.13 14.20 -11.46
N ASP A 130 6.27 14.14 -12.11
CA ASP A 130 6.35 13.95 -13.56
C ASP A 130 5.87 12.57 -13.99
N LEU A 131 6.31 11.52 -13.31
CA LEU A 131 5.92 10.13 -13.60
C LEU A 131 4.40 9.95 -13.51
N MET A 132 3.76 10.56 -12.50
CA MET A 132 2.32 10.43 -12.26
C MET A 132 1.50 11.43 -13.07
N GLY A 133 2.15 12.35 -13.81
CA GLY A 133 1.46 13.39 -14.59
C GLY A 133 0.65 14.35 -13.72
N ILE A 134 1.17 14.74 -12.56
CA ILE A 134 0.51 15.62 -11.57
C ILE A 134 1.37 16.82 -11.16
N ALA A 135 2.36 17.19 -11.96
CA ALA A 135 3.28 18.30 -11.66
C ALA A 135 2.54 19.65 -11.49
N ASP A 136 1.47 19.88 -12.26
CA ASP A 136 0.62 21.05 -12.19
C ASP A 136 -0.22 21.11 -10.89
N LEU A 137 -0.37 20.00 -10.18
CA LEU A 137 -1.11 19.89 -8.93
C LEU A 137 -0.24 20.09 -7.69
N ARG A 138 1.07 20.21 -7.84
CA ARG A 138 2.08 20.23 -6.78
C ARG A 138 1.68 21.02 -5.52
N ARG A 139 1.17 22.24 -5.70
CA ARG A 139 0.81 23.15 -4.59
C ARG A 139 -0.68 23.16 -4.26
N ARG A 140 -1.45 22.28 -4.86
CA ARG A 140 -2.89 22.22 -4.62
C ARG A 140 -3.20 21.53 -3.31
N ALA A 141 -4.29 21.99 -2.68
CA ALA A 141 -4.83 21.32 -1.51
C ALA A 141 -5.42 19.97 -1.90
N LEU A 142 -5.10 18.92 -1.16
CA LEU A 142 -5.51 17.54 -1.41
C LEU A 142 -7.03 17.38 -1.53
N LEU A 143 -7.79 18.07 -0.67
CA LEU A 143 -9.25 18.02 -0.66
C LEU A 143 -9.90 18.76 -1.85
N SER A 144 -9.13 19.57 -2.59
CA SER A 144 -9.61 20.26 -3.80
C SER A 144 -9.48 19.41 -5.08
N LEU A 145 -8.87 18.24 -4.98
CA LEU A 145 -8.59 17.36 -6.10
C LEU A 145 -9.78 16.46 -6.41
N SER A 146 -9.90 16.05 -7.68
CA SER A 146 -10.84 14.98 -8.06
C SER A 146 -10.40 13.63 -7.46
N GLY A 147 -11.32 12.68 -7.34
CA GLY A 147 -11.00 11.34 -6.81
C GLY A 147 -9.86 10.66 -7.55
N GLY A 148 -9.81 10.78 -8.89
CA GLY A 148 -8.71 10.24 -9.68
C GLY A 148 -7.37 10.94 -9.42
N GLN A 149 -7.38 12.26 -9.23
CA GLN A 149 -6.18 13.00 -8.85
C GLN A 149 -5.71 12.62 -7.45
N GLN A 150 -6.62 12.47 -6.49
CA GLN A 150 -6.31 12.02 -5.14
C GLN A 150 -5.69 10.61 -5.15
N GLN A 151 -6.21 9.71 -5.98
CA GLN A 151 -5.66 8.36 -6.13
C GLN A 151 -4.22 8.40 -6.69
N ARG A 152 -3.95 9.22 -7.72
CA ARG A 152 -2.60 9.40 -8.26
C ARG A 152 -1.64 9.96 -7.21
N VAL A 153 -2.08 10.92 -6.40
CA VAL A 153 -1.27 11.47 -5.29
C VAL A 153 -0.98 10.41 -4.24
N ALA A 154 -1.97 9.61 -3.83
CA ALA A 154 -1.75 8.53 -2.86
C ALA A 154 -0.73 7.49 -3.35
N ILE A 155 -0.79 7.13 -4.63
CA ILE A 155 0.20 6.24 -5.25
C ILE A 155 1.57 6.92 -5.31
N ALA A 156 1.64 8.21 -5.72
CA ALA A 156 2.86 8.98 -5.77
C ALA A 156 3.56 9.05 -4.41
N ALA A 157 2.80 9.31 -3.34
CA ALA A 157 3.32 9.38 -1.97
C ALA A 157 3.98 8.07 -1.52
N VAL A 158 3.36 6.95 -1.86
CA VAL A 158 3.92 5.63 -1.53
C VAL A 158 5.15 5.32 -2.39
N LEU A 159 5.10 5.58 -3.69
CA LEU A 159 6.21 5.30 -4.61
C LEU A 159 7.45 6.15 -4.33
N ALA A 160 7.29 7.40 -3.87
CA ALA A 160 8.39 8.29 -3.52
C ALA A 160 9.29 7.70 -2.42
N ALA A 161 8.73 6.91 -1.51
CA ALA A 161 9.47 6.20 -0.47
C ALA A 161 10.29 5.01 -1.00
N GLN A 162 10.01 4.54 -2.23
CA GLN A 162 10.66 3.40 -2.89
C GLN A 162 10.59 2.11 -2.06
N PRO A 163 9.40 1.65 -1.67
CA PRO A 163 9.25 0.40 -0.95
C PRO A 163 9.63 -0.79 -1.85
N ARG A 164 10.11 -1.89 -1.26
CA ARG A 164 10.40 -3.13 -2.00
C ARG A 164 9.14 -3.86 -2.44
N ILE A 165 8.04 -3.65 -1.72
CA ILE A 165 6.74 -4.28 -1.97
C ILE A 165 5.70 -3.19 -2.02
N LEU A 166 4.91 -3.17 -3.08
CA LEU A 166 3.77 -2.28 -3.23
C LEU A 166 2.48 -3.10 -3.13
N VAL A 167 1.63 -2.71 -2.18
CA VAL A 167 0.31 -3.31 -1.97
C VAL A 167 -0.76 -2.31 -2.37
N LEU A 168 -1.59 -2.67 -3.35
CA LEU A 168 -2.67 -1.83 -3.85
C LEU A 168 -4.02 -2.52 -3.56
N ASP A 169 -4.88 -1.88 -2.75
CA ASP A 169 -6.22 -2.38 -2.47
C ASP A 169 -7.26 -1.59 -3.30
N GLU A 170 -7.75 -2.21 -4.37
CA GLU A 170 -8.71 -1.63 -5.32
C GLU A 170 -8.29 -0.25 -5.88
N PRO A 171 -7.04 -0.09 -6.40
CA PRO A 171 -6.48 1.22 -6.75
C PRO A 171 -7.21 1.95 -7.88
N THR A 172 -8.07 1.26 -8.62
CA THR A 172 -8.85 1.83 -9.73
C THR A 172 -10.31 2.11 -9.37
N SER A 173 -10.74 1.81 -8.16
CA SER A 173 -12.15 1.93 -7.76
C SER A 173 -12.70 3.37 -7.81
N ALA A 174 -11.82 4.38 -7.64
CA ALA A 174 -12.14 5.80 -7.71
C ALA A 174 -11.83 6.44 -9.08
N LEU A 175 -11.37 5.65 -10.07
CA LEU A 175 -10.95 6.13 -11.38
C LEU A 175 -12.03 5.89 -12.42
N ASP A 176 -12.18 6.82 -13.37
CA ASP A 176 -12.89 6.53 -14.61
C ASP A 176 -12.09 5.53 -15.49
N PRO A 177 -12.72 4.90 -16.50
CA PRO A 177 -12.04 3.89 -17.31
C PRO A 177 -10.76 4.36 -17.99
N THR A 178 -10.69 5.64 -18.41
CA THR A 178 -9.49 6.21 -19.06
C THR A 178 -8.36 6.38 -18.05
N ALA A 179 -8.64 6.97 -16.89
CA ALA A 179 -7.67 7.14 -15.83
C ALA A 179 -7.18 5.79 -15.25
N ALA A 180 -8.04 4.76 -15.24
CA ALA A 180 -7.65 3.42 -14.86
C ALA A 180 -6.68 2.78 -15.86
N GLN A 181 -6.89 3.02 -17.18
CA GLN A 181 -5.95 2.59 -18.22
C GLN A 181 -4.60 3.31 -18.09
N ASP A 182 -4.62 4.63 -17.91
CA ASP A 182 -3.39 5.40 -17.71
C ASP A 182 -2.57 4.89 -16.52
N LEU A 183 -3.24 4.56 -15.40
CA LEU A 183 -2.58 3.98 -14.24
C LEU A 183 -1.97 2.61 -14.55
N SER A 184 -2.64 1.78 -15.36
CA SER A 184 -2.13 0.45 -15.73
C SER A 184 -0.91 0.50 -16.66
N LEU A 185 -0.66 1.64 -17.31
CA LEU A 185 0.49 1.85 -18.18
C LEU A 185 1.72 2.35 -17.41
N ILE A 186 1.58 2.73 -16.14
CA ILE A 186 2.71 3.06 -15.28
C ILE A 186 3.41 1.74 -14.92
N HIS A 187 4.45 1.40 -15.66
CA HIS A 187 5.33 0.29 -15.32
C HIS A 187 6.18 0.68 -14.10
N ILE A 188 5.84 0.09 -12.97
CA ILE A 188 6.54 0.27 -11.69
C ILE A 188 7.63 -0.80 -11.57
#